data_010679685e24412c59ea3390f2274c62
#
_entry.id   010679685e24412c59ea3390f2274c62
#
_cell.length_a   1.000
_cell.length_b   1.000
_cell.length_c   1.000
_cell.angle_alpha   90.00
_cell.angle_beta   90.00
_cell.angle_gamma   90.00
#
_symmetry.space_group_name_H-M   'P 1'
#
loop_
_entity.id
_entity.type
_entity.pdbx_description
1 polymer ?
#
loop_
_entity_poly.entity_id
_entity_poly.type
_entity_poly.pdbx_seq_one_letter_code
_entity_poly.pdbx_strand_id
1 'polypeptide(L)'
;MKKLLLFLTVSFFVSSLSAQVAMSRILTVKDGKEKQFMKLAAEKTKKFNSKSGQPAYYTFGIVTGPDSGKLWRVQVEDEMSDFDKVDSVGNDYWQSTVGKMHTTANTQHWWRNNDSSYEAKKPEYTPLKRAIFYTVKANGGKDFWRFRSRVAEAMKASELPFTMDVWSCGSGCNGNVVMVVFSHKNFGDQFTKNTVEFPKLVEKYNEMFGEEAYEQDNARLEESLEILWGRRIVHMNFLPELSSPAIMN
;
A
#
# COMPACT_ATOMS: atom_id res chain seq x y z
N MET A 1 12.00 -54.77 -28.24
CA MET A 1 11.43 -53.44 -28.48
C MET A 1 10.96 -52.88 -27.13
N LYS A 2 11.79 -52.05 -26.48
CA LYS A 2 11.48 -51.44 -25.18
C LYS A 2 10.77 -50.11 -25.43
N LYS A 3 9.47 -50.02 -25.02
CA LYS A 3 8.71 -48.77 -25.07
C LYS A 3 9.13 -47.89 -23.89
N LEU A 4 9.82 -46.82 -24.20
CA LEU A 4 10.19 -45.78 -23.25
C LEU A 4 8.96 -44.88 -23.00
N LEU A 5 8.31 -45.00 -21.84
CA LEU A 5 7.25 -44.09 -21.39
C LEU A 5 7.91 -42.81 -20.88
N LEU A 6 7.80 -41.74 -21.67
CA LEU A 6 8.25 -40.41 -21.27
C LEU A 6 7.13 -39.79 -20.40
N PHE A 7 7.34 -39.77 -19.06
CA PHE A 7 6.49 -39.04 -18.13
C PHE A 7 6.84 -37.56 -18.23
N LEU A 8 5.98 -36.81 -18.92
CA LEU A 8 6.03 -35.34 -18.96
C LEU A 8 5.44 -34.83 -17.64
N THR A 9 6.27 -34.56 -16.63
CA THR A 9 5.87 -33.84 -15.43
C THR A 9 5.69 -32.37 -15.79
N VAL A 10 4.46 -31.98 -16.06
CA VAL A 10 4.06 -30.56 -16.14
C VAL A 10 4.10 -30.02 -14.71
N SER A 11 5.20 -29.38 -14.35
CA SER A 11 5.27 -28.58 -13.13
C SER A 11 4.36 -27.35 -13.30
N PHE A 12 3.16 -27.42 -12.75
CA PHE A 12 2.35 -26.24 -12.53
C PHE A 12 3.08 -25.37 -11.50
N PHE A 13 3.77 -24.35 -11.96
CA PHE A 13 4.10 -23.21 -11.11
C PHE A 13 2.78 -22.51 -10.78
N VAL A 14 2.17 -22.93 -9.69
CA VAL A 14 1.18 -22.11 -9.01
C VAL A 14 1.97 -20.96 -8.41
N SER A 15 2.08 -19.85 -9.15
CA SER A 15 2.43 -18.58 -8.55
C SER A 15 1.32 -18.31 -7.52
N SER A 16 1.64 -18.56 -6.26
CA SER A 16 0.84 -18.12 -5.13
C SER A 16 0.72 -16.60 -5.26
N LEU A 17 -0.44 -16.12 -5.73
CA LEU A 17 -0.85 -14.74 -5.53
C LEU A 17 -1.04 -14.59 -4.01
N SER A 18 0.07 -14.45 -3.30
CA SER A 18 0.07 -14.17 -1.87
C SER A 18 -0.66 -12.84 -1.68
N ALA A 19 -1.80 -12.88 -1.03
CA ALA A 19 -2.52 -11.70 -0.65
C ALA A 19 -1.70 -11.02 0.44
N GLN A 20 -0.90 -10.01 0.08
CA GLN A 20 -0.13 -9.25 1.06
C GLN A 20 -1.06 -8.65 2.11
N VAL A 21 -0.62 -8.76 3.35
CA VAL A 21 -1.29 -8.17 4.51
C VAL A 21 -0.35 -7.18 5.19
N ALA A 22 -0.93 -6.17 5.81
CA ALA A 22 -0.13 -5.15 6.47
C ALA A 22 -0.72 -4.76 7.83
N MET A 23 0.15 -4.44 8.77
CA MET A 23 -0.21 -3.81 10.02
C MET A 23 0.46 -2.44 10.10
N SER A 24 -0.33 -1.38 10.17
CA SER A 24 0.16 -0.01 10.23
C SER A 24 -0.08 0.65 11.59
N ARG A 25 0.73 1.65 11.91
CA ARG A 25 0.58 2.48 13.11
C ARG A 25 1.19 3.87 12.87
N ILE A 26 0.64 4.86 13.57
CA ILE A 26 1.17 6.22 13.60
C ILE A 26 2.11 6.35 14.78
N LEU A 27 3.32 6.84 14.55
CA LEU A 27 4.31 7.14 15.57
C LEU A 27 4.45 8.65 15.70
N THR A 28 4.24 9.18 16.91
CA THR A 28 4.54 10.57 17.24
C THR A 28 5.83 10.60 18.04
N VAL A 29 6.90 11.09 17.44
CA VAL A 29 8.19 11.23 18.11
C VAL A 29 8.11 12.36 19.11
N LYS A 30 8.69 12.18 20.30
CA LYS A 30 8.72 13.20 21.38
C LYS A 30 9.67 14.33 20.99
N ASP A 31 9.31 15.54 21.34
CA ASP A 31 10.10 16.76 21.08
C ASP A 31 11.54 16.61 21.54
N GLY A 32 12.48 17.01 20.69
CA GLY A 32 13.92 16.91 20.93
C GLY A 32 14.50 15.51 20.91
N LYS A 33 13.70 14.48 20.53
CA LYS A 33 14.16 13.08 20.38
C LYS A 33 14.29 12.63 18.93
N GLU A 34 13.95 13.47 17.96
CA GLU A 34 13.84 13.12 16.54
C GLU A 34 15.14 12.51 16.03
N LYS A 35 16.27 13.18 16.25
CA LYS A 35 17.59 12.74 15.78
C LYS A 35 18.01 11.40 16.36
N GLN A 36 17.77 11.22 17.67
CA GLN A 36 18.08 9.99 18.38
C GLN A 36 17.14 8.85 17.95
N PHE A 37 15.83 9.14 17.81
CA PHE A 37 14.83 8.20 17.29
C PHE A 37 15.21 7.69 15.92
N MET A 38 15.48 8.58 14.95
CA MET A 38 15.85 8.23 13.57
C MET A 38 17.08 7.30 13.55
N LYS A 39 18.12 7.64 14.31
CA LYS A 39 19.33 6.82 14.41
C LYS A 39 19.02 5.40 14.94
N LEU A 40 18.36 5.29 16.10
CA LEU A 40 18.12 4.00 16.75
C LEU A 40 17.10 3.15 16.01
N ALA A 41 16.09 3.76 15.38
CA ALA A 41 15.12 3.07 14.55
C ALA A 41 15.79 2.50 13.27
N ALA A 42 16.73 3.25 12.65
CA ALA A 42 17.52 2.78 11.52
C ALA A 42 18.43 1.60 11.93
N GLU A 43 19.11 1.70 13.08
CA GLU A 43 19.94 0.61 13.64
C GLU A 43 19.10 -0.66 13.88
N LYS A 44 17.91 -0.53 14.48
CA LYS A 44 16.97 -1.64 14.69
C LYS A 44 16.56 -2.28 13.37
N THR A 45 16.16 -1.49 12.40
CA THR A 45 15.72 -1.98 11.08
C THR A 45 16.86 -2.72 10.39
N LYS A 46 18.06 -2.16 10.36
CA LYS A 46 19.24 -2.82 9.79
C LYS A 46 19.58 -4.14 10.48
N LYS A 47 19.44 -4.22 11.79
CA LYS A 47 19.84 -5.40 12.57
C LYS A 47 18.82 -6.53 12.53
N PHE A 48 17.52 -6.20 12.56
CA PHE A 48 16.45 -7.18 12.80
C PHE A 48 15.39 -7.24 11.68
N ASN A 49 15.50 -6.42 10.63
CA ASN A 49 14.48 -6.34 9.58
C ASN A 49 15.08 -6.16 8.18
N SER A 50 16.30 -6.63 7.96
CA SER A 50 16.99 -6.46 6.67
C SER A 50 17.29 -7.75 5.93
N LYS A 51 16.94 -8.90 6.51
CA LYS A 51 17.24 -10.23 5.95
C LYS A 51 15.93 -10.96 5.61
N SER A 52 16.03 -11.89 4.65
CA SER A 52 14.92 -12.81 4.35
C SER A 52 14.49 -13.57 5.60
N GLY A 53 13.17 -13.77 5.77
CA GLY A 53 12.58 -14.43 6.93
C GLY A 53 12.45 -13.57 8.18
N GLN A 54 12.89 -12.31 8.14
CA GLN A 54 12.64 -11.33 9.19
C GLN A 54 11.40 -10.49 8.82
N PRO A 55 10.63 -9.99 9.83
CA PRO A 55 9.50 -9.08 9.57
C PRO A 55 9.94 -7.85 8.77
N ALA A 56 9.22 -7.52 7.70
CA ALA A 56 9.51 -6.37 6.87
C ALA A 56 8.76 -5.12 7.36
N TYR A 57 9.49 -4.03 7.59
CA TYR A 57 8.93 -2.75 8.01
C TYR A 57 9.23 -1.65 7.01
N TYR A 58 8.21 -0.88 6.67
CA TYR A 58 8.31 0.31 5.83
C TYR A 58 7.87 1.53 6.63
N THR A 59 8.61 2.62 6.52
CA THR A 59 8.33 3.85 7.29
C THR A 59 8.20 5.03 6.33
N PHE A 60 7.17 5.83 6.57
CA PHE A 60 6.85 7.01 5.78
C PHE A 60 6.71 8.22 6.69
N GLY A 61 7.30 9.36 6.30
CA GLY A 61 7.03 10.64 6.92
C GLY A 61 5.74 11.23 6.35
N ILE A 62 4.77 11.54 7.19
CA ILE A 62 3.50 12.13 6.77
C ILE A 62 3.71 13.62 6.49
N VAL A 63 3.42 14.05 5.24
CA VAL A 63 3.66 15.41 4.76
C VAL A 63 2.42 16.29 4.89
N THR A 64 1.23 15.72 4.60
CA THR A 64 -0.04 16.47 4.62
C THR A 64 -1.09 15.75 5.45
N GLY A 65 -2.12 16.47 5.88
CA GLY A 65 -3.23 15.93 6.65
C GLY A 65 -3.07 16.11 8.17
N PRO A 66 -4.03 15.59 8.97
CA PRO A 66 -4.06 15.82 10.43
C PRO A 66 -2.86 15.26 11.20
N ASP A 67 -2.18 14.27 10.62
CA ASP A 67 -1.01 13.62 11.20
C ASP A 67 0.32 14.11 10.57
N SER A 68 0.32 15.27 9.90
CA SER A 68 1.53 15.87 9.31
C SER A 68 2.64 16.01 10.37
N GLY A 69 3.85 15.66 9.99
CA GLY A 69 5.03 15.65 10.88
C GLY A 69 5.21 14.35 11.68
N LYS A 70 4.22 13.45 11.68
CA LYS A 70 4.34 12.12 12.29
C LYS A 70 4.87 11.09 11.29
N LEU A 71 5.15 9.90 11.79
CA LEU A 71 5.59 8.77 10.98
C LEU A 71 4.47 7.73 10.86
N TRP A 72 4.28 7.20 9.68
CA TRP A 72 3.46 6.02 9.44
C TRP A 72 4.38 4.82 9.26
N ARG A 73 4.33 3.85 10.19
CA ARG A 73 5.15 2.64 10.14
C ARG A 73 4.27 1.44 9.85
N VAL A 74 4.65 0.68 8.83
CA VAL A 74 3.88 -0.45 8.30
C VAL A 74 4.75 -1.69 8.36
N GLN A 75 4.25 -2.76 8.96
CA GLN A 75 4.76 -4.11 8.81
C GLN A 75 3.98 -4.78 7.68
N VAL A 76 4.68 -5.43 6.75
CA VAL A 76 4.08 -6.15 5.62
C VAL A 76 4.49 -7.60 5.72
N GLU A 77 3.52 -8.49 5.57
CA GLU A 77 3.69 -9.94 5.61
C GLU A 77 2.91 -10.58 4.46
N ASP A 78 3.20 -11.85 4.19
CA ASP A 78 2.52 -12.60 3.14
C ASP A 78 1.13 -13.08 3.59
N GLU A 79 1.00 -13.47 4.87
CA GLU A 79 -0.24 -14.00 5.46
C GLU A 79 -0.52 -13.41 6.85
N MET A 80 -1.80 -13.41 7.25
CA MET A 80 -2.22 -12.93 8.59
C MET A 80 -1.58 -13.72 9.73
N SER A 81 -1.34 -15.02 9.54
CA SER A 81 -0.68 -15.89 10.50
C SER A 81 0.79 -15.53 10.77
N ASP A 82 1.42 -14.75 9.88
CA ASP A 82 2.78 -14.28 10.09
C ASP A 82 2.85 -13.24 11.21
N PHE A 83 1.77 -12.52 11.49
CA PHE A 83 1.70 -11.60 12.64
C PHE A 83 1.66 -12.33 13.99
N ASP A 84 1.36 -13.63 14.01
CA ASP A 84 1.42 -14.46 15.23
C ASP A 84 2.86 -14.86 15.58
N LYS A 85 3.81 -14.70 14.62
CA LYS A 85 5.24 -14.96 14.84
C LYS A 85 5.89 -13.79 15.57
N VAL A 86 6.25 -14.00 16.84
CA VAL A 86 6.82 -12.94 17.68
C VAL A 86 8.33 -12.84 17.48
N ASP A 87 8.81 -11.73 16.91
CA ASP A 87 10.22 -11.34 16.96
C ASP A 87 10.55 -10.76 18.35
N SER A 88 10.70 -11.63 19.36
CA SER A 88 10.94 -11.19 20.74
C SER A 88 12.21 -10.34 20.86
N VAL A 89 13.30 -10.75 20.22
CA VAL A 89 14.60 -10.06 20.31
C VAL A 89 14.55 -8.68 19.67
N GLY A 90 13.97 -8.56 18.48
CA GLY A 90 13.81 -7.29 17.80
C GLY A 90 12.81 -6.36 18.51
N ASN A 91 11.76 -6.92 19.11
CA ASN A 91 10.79 -6.14 19.90
C ASN A 91 11.40 -5.65 21.21
N ASP A 92 12.16 -6.46 21.93
CA ASP A 92 12.85 -6.06 23.16
C ASP A 92 13.88 -4.96 22.87
N TYR A 93 14.62 -5.07 21.78
CA TYR A 93 15.52 -4.00 21.34
C TYR A 93 14.75 -2.70 21.02
N TRP A 94 13.62 -2.79 20.30
CA TRP A 94 12.77 -1.64 20.02
C TRP A 94 12.28 -0.98 21.33
N GLN A 95 11.72 -1.75 22.25
CA GLN A 95 11.16 -1.23 23.50
C GLN A 95 12.23 -0.58 24.40
N SER A 96 13.39 -1.21 24.50
CA SER A 96 14.47 -0.71 25.34
C SER A 96 15.16 0.53 24.79
N THR A 97 15.22 0.70 23.45
CA THR A 97 15.97 1.79 22.79
C THR A 97 15.05 2.87 22.20
N VAL A 98 14.12 2.50 21.33
CA VAL A 98 13.28 3.42 20.55
C VAL A 98 11.96 3.73 21.24
N GLY A 99 11.37 2.75 21.91
CA GLY A 99 9.99 2.81 22.46
C GLY A 99 9.74 3.98 23.42
N LYS A 100 10.76 4.41 24.16
CA LYS A 100 10.65 5.55 25.08
C LYS A 100 10.58 6.93 24.38
N MET A 101 10.91 7.00 23.10
CA MET A 101 11.04 8.25 22.35
C MET A 101 9.81 8.62 21.54
N HIS A 102 8.79 7.78 21.52
CA HIS A 102 7.56 8.03 20.76
C HIS A 102 6.32 7.54 21.51
N THR A 103 5.17 7.95 21.01
CA THR A 103 3.87 7.34 21.29
C THR A 103 3.34 6.68 20.03
N THR A 104 2.47 5.67 20.19
CA THR A 104 1.86 4.93 19.09
C THR A 104 0.36 5.09 19.13
N ALA A 105 -0.25 5.30 17.97
CA ALA A 105 -1.69 5.39 17.80
C ALA A 105 -2.14 4.71 16.50
N ASN A 106 -3.45 4.50 16.36
CA ASN A 106 -4.11 4.06 15.13
C ASN A 106 -3.47 2.78 14.54
N THR A 107 -3.38 1.71 15.33
CA THR A 107 -2.98 0.41 14.83
C THR A 107 -4.12 -0.17 13.99
N GLN A 108 -3.82 -0.49 12.73
CA GLN A 108 -4.78 -0.94 11.74
C GLN A 108 -4.22 -2.13 10.96
N HIS A 109 -5.08 -3.12 10.64
CA HIS A 109 -4.75 -4.21 9.74
C HIS A 109 -5.35 -3.98 8.36
N TRP A 110 -4.59 -4.34 7.32
CA TRP A 110 -4.94 -4.11 5.93
C TRP A 110 -4.75 -5.38 5.11
N TRP A 111 -5.63 -5.60 4.14
CA TRP A 111 -5.51 -6.63 3.12
C TRP A 111 -5.36 -5.98 1.76
N ARG A 112 -4.34 -6.35 1.01
CA ARG A 112 -4.15 -5.88 -0.36
C ARG A 112 -5.22 -6.51 -1.26
N ASN A 113 -5.88 -5.69 -2.06
CA ASN A 113 -6.80 -6.14 -3.09
C ASN A 113 -6.06 -6.18 -4.43
N ASN A 114 -5.66 -7.39 -4.87
CA ASN A 114 -4.87 -7.58 -6.08
C ASN A 114 -5.67 -7.25 -7.34
N ASP A 115 -6.97 -7.57 -7.38
CA ASP A 115 -7.84 -7.32 -8.56
C ASP A 115 -8.06 -5.83 -8.81
N SER A 116 -7.90 -5.00 -7.78
CA SER A 116 -8.03 -3.54 -7.87
C SER A 116 -6.69 -2.81 -7.81
N SER A 117 -5.57 -3.53 -7.75
CA SER A 117 -4.21 -2.98 -7.75
C SER A 117 -3.56 -3.12 -9.12
N TYR A 118 -2.61 -2.24 -9.41
CA TYR A 118 -1.82 -2.27 -10.65
C TYR A 118 -0.36 -1.96 -10.36
N GLU A 119 0.54 -2.79 -10.87
CA GLU A 119 1.98 -2.58 -10.83
C GLU A 119 2.50 -2.21 -12.22
N ALA A 120 3.24 -1.11 -12.30
CA ALA A 120 3.87 -0.70 -13.54
C ALA A 120 4.93 -1.72 -13.98
N LYS A 121 4.99 -2.04 -15.29
CA LYS A 121 5.96 -3.01 -15.87
C LYS A 121 7.43 -2.65 -15.59
N LYS A 122 7.72 -1.36 -15.42
CA LYS A 122 9.07 -0.85 -15.10
C LYS A 122 8.97 0.00 -13.84
N PRO A 123 9.05 -0.61 -12.66
CA PRO A 123 8.97 0.15 -11.42
C PRO A 123 10.17 1.09 -11.31
N GLU A 124 9.87 2.34 -11.00
CA GLU A 124 10.87 3.37 -10.73
C GLU A 124 10.90 3.67 -9.22
N TYR A 125 11.98 4.28 -8.75
CA TYR A 125 12.02 4.77 -7.38
C TYR A 125 11.04 5.94 -7.21
N THR A 126 9.98 5.70 -6.45
CA THR A 126 8.85 6.62 -6.27
C THR A 126 8.60 6.86 -4.77
N PRO A 127 9.43 7.70 -4.11
CA PRO A 127 9.35 7.90 -2.67
C PRO A 127 8.10 8.65 -2.21
N LEU A 128 7.51 9.51 -3.05
CA LEU A 128 6.28 10.21 -2.71
C LEU A 128 5.08 9.30 -2.90
N LYS A 129 4.32 9.09 -1.84
CA LYS A 129 3.06 8.33 -1.84
C LYS A 129 1.88 9.28 -1.66
N ARG A 130 0.91 9.23 -2.57
CA ARG A 130 -0.39 9.87 -2.43
C ARG A 130 -1.39 8.81 -2.01
N ALA A 131 -1.73 8.77 -0.73
CA ALA A 131 -2.73 7.86 -0.19
C ALA A 131 -4.10 8.53 -0.13
N ILE A 132 -5.10 7.89 -0.70
CA ILE A 132 -6.50 8.32 -0.65
C ILE A 132 -7.24 7.29 0.20
N PHE A 133 -7.78 7.74 1.32
CA PHE A 133 -8.64 6.95 2.18
C PHE A 133 -10.09 7.21 1.82
N TYR A 134 -10.82 6.17 1.50
CA TYR A 134 -12.25 6.19 1.22
C TYR A 134 -13.00 5.50 2.37
N THR A 135 -14.06 6.12 2.86
CA THR A 135 -15.01 5.45 3.78
C THR A 135 -16.25 5.09 2.98
N VAL A 136 -16.42 3.81 2.72
CA VAL A 136 -17.48 3.26 1.86
C VAL A 136 -18.72 2.95 2.71
N LYS A 137 -19.90 3.39 2.27
CA LYS A 137 -21.19 3.06 2.90
C LYS A 137 -21.38 1.55 2.99
N ALA A 138 -22.15 1.07 3.95
CA ALA A 138 -22.43 -0.35 4.15
C ALA A 138 -22.97 -1.06 2.89
N ASN A 139 -23.74 -0.36 2.07
CA ASN A 139 -24.31 -0.85 0.81
C ASN A 139 -23.56 -0.37 -0.45
N GLY A 140 -22.47 0.41 -0.29
CA GLY A 140 -21.74 1.04 -1.40
C GLY A 140 -20.66 0.16 -2.04
N GLY A 141 -20.36 -0.99 -1.44
CA GLY A 141 -19.21 -1.80 -1.85
C GLY A 141 -19.24 -2.25 -3.31
N LYS A 142 -20.43 -2.57 -3.85
CA LYS A 142 -20.56 -3.05 -5.24
C LYS A 142 -20.04 -2.00 -6.25
N ASP A 143 -20.48 -0.76 -6.14
CA ASP A 143 -20.12 0.30 -7.09
C ASP A 143 -18.66 0.76 -6.86
N PHE A 144 -18.23 0.84 -5.60
CA PHE A 144 -16.85 1.13 -5.26
C PHE A 144 -15.87 0.13 -5.88
N TRP A 145 -16.07 -1.16 -5.67
CA TRP A 145 -15.16 -2.21 -6.16
C TRP A 145 -15.20 -2.34 -7.68
N ARG A 146 -16.39 -2.21 -8.28
CA ARG A 146 -16.52 -2.21 -9.74
C ARG A 146 -15.65 -1.11 -10.36
N PHE A 147 -15.73 0.12 -9.85
CA PHE A 147 -14.90 1.22 -10.35
C PHE A 147 -13.41 0.94 -10.15
N ARG A 148 -12.99 0.48 -8.95
CA ARG A 148 -11.57 0.23 -8.68
C ARG A 148 -10.96 -0.87 -9.54
N SER A 149 -11.66 -1.98 -9.72
CA SER A 149 -11.19 -3.06 -10.59
C SER A 149 -11.10 -2.62 -12.06
N ARG A 150 -12.11 -1.90 -12.57
CA ARG A 150 -12.08 -1.35 -13.93
C ARG A 150 -10.94 -0.34 -14.13
N VAL A 151 -10.65 0.50 -13.14
CA VAL A 151 -9.47 1.39 -13.18
C VAL A 151 -8.18 0.57 -13.28
N ALA A 152 -8.02 -0.48 -12.48
CA ALA A 152 -6.84 -1.34 -12.56
C ALA A 152 -6.71 -2.03 -13.92
N GLU A 153 -7.81 -2.53 -14.49
CA GLU A 153 -7.84 -3.13 -15.83
C GLU A 153 -7.44 -2.11 -16.91
N ALA A 154 -7.99 -0.89 -16.86
CA ALA A 154 -7.65 0.17 -17.82
C ALA A 154 -6.19 0.64 -17.67
N MET A 155 -5.66 0.74 -16.44
CA MET A 155 -4.24 1.03 -16.20
C MET A 155 -3.35 -0.05 -16.81
N LYS A 156 -3.71 -1.31 -16.65
CA LYS A 156 -3.00 -2.45 -17.23
C LYS A 156 -3.03 -2.45 -18.77
N ALA A 157 -4.20 -2.18 -19.34
CA ALA A 157 -4.39 -2.11 -20.80
C ALA A 157 -3.66 -0.93 -21.44
N SER A 158 -3.52 0.19 -20.71
CA SER A 158 -2.77 1.38 -21.16
C SER A 158 -1.27 1.33 -20.81
N GLU A 159 -0.81 0.31 -20.09
CA GLU A 159 0.57 0.17 -19.60
C GLU A 159 1.08 1.44 -18.91
N LEU A 160 0.25 2.04 -18.02
CA LEU A 160 0.59 3.28 -17.37
C LEU A 160 1.89 3.20 -16.56
N PRO A 161 2.70 4.27 -16.51
CA PRO A 161 4.04 4.24 -15.92
C PRO A 161 4.03 4.45 -14.39
N PHE A 162 2.94 4.14 -13.70
CA PHE A 162 2.85 4.30 -12.25
C PHE A 162 1.97 3.24 -11.59
N THR A 163 2.31 2.89 -10.37
CA THR A 163 1.65 1.85 -9.57
C THR A 163 0.47 2.43 -8.79
N MET A 164 -0.58 1.64 -8.66
CA MET A 164 -1.73 1.86 -7.78
C MET A 164 -1.90 0.64 -6.87
N ASP A 165 -1.72 0.82 -5.56
CA ASP A 165 -1.98 -0.20 -4.56
C ASP A 165 -3.30 0.07 -3.85
N VAL A 166 -4.13 -0.96 -3.71
CA VAL A 166 -5.45 -0.86 -3.06
C VAL A 166 -5.51 -1.80 -1.87
N TRP A 167 -5.87 -1.25 -0.70
CA TRP A 167 -5.88 -1.94 0.58
C TRP A 167 -7.22 -1.76 1.28
N SER A 168 -7.83 -2.86 1.71
CA SER A 168 -9.03 -2.85 2.56
C SER A 168 -8.65 -2.90 4.02
N CYS A 169 -9.25 -2.07 4.85
CA CYS A 169 -9.06 -2.14 6.29
C CYS A 169 -9.82 -3.35 6.87
N GLY A 170 -9.07 -4.23 7.51
CA GLY A 170 -9.64 -5.41 8.18
C GLY A 170 -10.01 -5.18 9.63
N SER A 171 -9.25 -4.33 10.33
CA SER A 171 -9.54 -3.97 11.71
C SER A 171 -8.86 -2.65 12.11
N GLY A 172 -9.36 -2.02 13.17
CA GLY A 172 -8.80 -0.79 13.72
C GLY A 172 -9.20 0.49 12.97
N CYS A 173 -10.09 0.42 11.97
CA CYS A 173 -10.62 1.56 11.26
C CYS A 173 -12.05 1.89 11.69
N ASN A 174 -12.44 3.15 11.52
CA ASN A 174 -13.82 3.59 11.71
C ASN A 174 -14.60 3.42 10.40
N GLY A 175 -15.44 2.40 10.31
CA GLY A 175 -16.23 2.07 9.12
C GLY A 175 -15.45 1.25 8.07
N ASN A 176 -16.05 1.10 6.88
CA ASN A 176 -15.46 0.36 5.76
C ASN A 176 -14.43 1.24 5.04
N VAL A 177 -13.21 1.25 5.53
CA VAL A 177 -12.14 2.09 4.97
C VAL A 177 -11.35 1.31 3.92
N VAL A 178 -11.16 1.94 2.76
CA VAL A 178 -10.28 1.49 1.69
C VAL A 178 -9.22 2.55 1.45
N MET A 179 -7.95 2.14 1.37
CA MET A 179 -6.83 3.01 1.05
C MET A 179 -6.33 2.70 -0.36
N VAL A 180 -6.24 3.73 -1.20
CA VAL A 180 -5.67 3.66 -2.54
C VAL A 180 -4.40 4.50 -2.56
N VAL A 181 -3.27 3.88 -2.89
CA VAL A 181 -1.95 4.52 -2.86
C VAL A 181 -1.40 4.63 -4.29
N PHE A 182 -1.14 5.84 -4.72
CA PHE A 182 -0.40 6.13 -5.95
C PHE A 182 1.03 6.52 -5.62
N SER A 183 1.98 6.02 -6.41
CA SER A 183 3.40 6.23 -6.21
C SER A 183 3.98 7.21 -7.23
N HIS A 184 4.75 8.19 -6.76
CA HIS A 184 5.31 9.27 -7.56
C HIS A 184 6.78 9.53 -7.21
N LYS A 185 7.57 10.05 -8.15
CA LYS A 185 8.96 10.50 -7.88
C LYS A 185 8.97 11.72 -6.95
N ASN A 186 8.09 12.66 -7.21
CA ASN A 186 7.92 13.92 -6.47
C ASN A 186 6.57 14.55 -6.84
N PHE A 187 6.27 15.75 -6.31
CA PHE A 187 5.02 16.46 -6.61
C PHE A 187 4.92 16.90 -8.09
N GLY A 188 6.04 17.23 -8.75
CA GLY A 188 6.04 17.54 -10.18
C GLY A 188 5.67 16.33 -11.04
N ASP A 189 6.19 15.15 -10.71
CA ASP A 189 5.83 13.89 -11.35
C ASP A 189 4.35 13.55 -11.13
N GLN A 190 3.81 13.76 -9.92
CA GLN A 190 2.38 13.62 -9.63
C GLN A 190 1.54 14.54 -10.52
N PHE A 191 1.95 15.81 -10.66
CA PHE A 191 1.24 16.77 -11.50
C PHE A 191 1.25 16.30 -12.96
N THR A 192 2.39 15.89 -13.50
CA THR A 192 2.51 15.37 -14.86
C THR A 192 1.62 14.13 -15.08
N LYS A 193 1.65 13.17 -14.15
CA LYS A 193 0.79 11.98 -14.24
C LYS A 193 -0.69 12.32 -14.22
N ASN A 194 -1.10 13.29 -13.41
CA ASN A 194 -2.50 13.74 -13.36
C ASN A 194 -2.93 14.47 -14.64
N THR A 195 -2.03 15.20 -15.31
CA THR A 195 -2.39 16.02 -16.47
C THR A 195 -2.15 15.33 -17.80
N VAL A 196 -1.23 14.36 -17.87
CA VAL A 196 -0.85 13.68 -19.11
C VAL A 196 -1.30 12.22 -19.14
N GLU A 197 -1.07 11.47 -18.05
CA GLU A 197 -1.34 10.03 -18.05
C GLU A 197 -2.79 9.70 -17.64
N PHE A 198 -3.38 10.50 -16.76
CA PHE A 198 -4.76 10.28 -16.34
C PHE A 198 -5.78 10.43 -17.48
N PRO A 199 -5.67 11.38 -18.42
CA PRO A 199 -6.55 11.42 -19.61
C PRO A 199 -6.48 10.13 -20.45
N LYS A 200 -5.31 9.52 -20.60
CA LYS A 200 -5.16 8.24 -21.31
C LYS A 200 -5.87 7.09 -20.58
N LEU A 201 -5.86 7.12 -19.24
CA LEU A 201 -6.63 6.16 -18.44
C LEU A 201 -8.12 6.29 -18.72
N VAL A 202 -8.66 7.53 -18.73
CA VAL A 202 -10.08 7.79 -18.97
C VAL A 202 -10.49 7.35 -20.38
N GLU A 203 -9.69 7.67 -21.39
CA GLU A 203 -9.90 7.23 -22.77
C GLU A 203 -9.95 5.70 -22.86
N LYS A 204 -8.96 5.01 -22.30
CA LYS A 204 -8.90 3.54 -22.30
C LYS A 204 -10.05 2.92 -21.52
N TYR A 205 -10.43 3.52 -20.39
CA TYR A 205 -11.57 3.07 -19.60
C TYR A 205 -12.86 3.12 -20.42
N ASN A 206 -13.11 4.25 -21.12
CA ASN A 206 -14.29 4.42 -21.97
C ASN A 206 -14.27 3.49 -23.18
N GLU A 207 -13.11 3.27 -23.81
CA GLU A 207 -12.94 2.26 -24.88
C GLU A 207 -13.33 0.85 -24.40
N MET A 208 -12.93 0.46 -23.19
CA MET A 208 -13.15 -0.89 -22.67
C MET A 208 -14.56 -1.14 -22.13
N PHE A 209 -15.18 -0.13 -21.52
CA PHE A 209 -16.41 -0.31 -20.72
C PHE A 209 -17.61 0.43 -21.26
N GLY A 210 -17.46 1.23 -22.30
CA GLY A 210 -18.52 1.99 -22.98
C GLY A 210 -18.33 3.51 -22.91
N GLU A 211 -19.02 4.21 -23.77
CA GLU A 211 -18.98 5.66 -23.84
C GLU A 211 -19.40 6.28 -22.50
N GLU A 212 -18.62 7.26 -22.00
CA GLU A 212 -18.80 7.93 -20.69
C GLU A 212 -18.79 6.98 -19.47
N ALA A 213 -18.30 5.73 -19.63
CA ALA A 213 -18.33 4.76 -18.56
C ALA A 213 -17.51 5.21 -17.33
N TYR A 214 -16.40 5.94 -17.56
CA TYR A 214 -15.59 6.47 -16.47
C TYR A 214 -16.37 7.46 -15.60
N GLU A 215 -17.02 8.43 -16.22
CA GLU A 215 -17.80 9.47 -15.55
C GLU A 215 -18.98 8.87 -14.79
N GLN A 216 -19.70 7.94 -15.41
CA GLN A 216 -20.84 7.24 -14.80
C GLN A 216 -20.41 6.40 -13.60
N ASP A 217 -19.34 5.64 -13.72
CA ASP A 217 -18.83 4.78 -12.64
C ASP A 217 -18.19 5.60 -11.52
N ASN A 218 -17.52 6.72 -11.85
CA ASN A 218 -17.01 7.64 -10.85
C ASN A 218 -18.15 8.32 -10.07
N ALA A 219 -19.23 8.72 -10.71
CA ALA A 219 -20.40 9.27 -10.03
C ALA A 219 -21.01 8.26 -9.04
N ARG A 220 -21.16 6.98 -9.45
CA ARG A 220 -21.63 5.91 -8.56
C ARG A 220 -20.66 5.63 -7.40
N LEU A 221 -19.34 5.72 -7.65
CA LEU A 221 -18.35 5.63 -6.58
C LEU A 221 -18.54 6.76 -5.57
N GLU A 222 -18.71 8.02 -6.02
CA GLU A 222 -18.94 9.15 -5.10
C GLU A 222 -20.22 8.96 -4.27
N GLU A 223 -21.30 8.47 -4.89
CA GLU A 223 -22.55 8.14 -4.19
C GLU A 223 -22.37 6.98 -3.19
N SER A 224 -21.40 6.09 -3.39
CA SER A 224 -21.09 4.97 -2.51
C SER A 224 -20.31 5.35 -1.26
N LEU A 225 -19.80 6.59 -1.16
CA LEU A 225 -19.00 7.06 -0.05
C LEU A 225 -19.87 7.70 1.04
N GLU A 226 -19.37 7.64 2.30
CA GLU A 226 -19.97 8.38 3.40
C GLU A 226 -19.93 9.89 3.14
N ILE A 227 -20.96 10.63 3.56
CA ILE A 227 -21.09 12.08 3.32
C ILE A 227 -19.99 12.84 4.06
N LEU A 228 -19.72 12.46 5.31
CA LEU A 228 -18.65 13.05 6.11
C LEU A 228 -17.44 12.12 6.08
N TRP A 229 -16.26 12.68 5.73
CA TRP A 229 -15.00 11.94 5.67
C TRP A 229 -14.96 10.79 4.65
N GLY A 230 -15.87 10.78 3.68
CA GLY A 230 -15.92 9.77 2.62
C GLY A 230 -14.63 9.69 1.79
N ARG A 231 -13.88 10.81 1.73
CA ARG A 231 -12.57 10.86 1.06
C ARG A 231 -11.59 11.74 1.83
N ARG A 232 -10.39 11.22 2.12
CA ARG A 232 -9.28 11.95 2.71
C ARG A 232 -7.99 11.65 1.95
N ILE A 233 -7.23 12.68 1.60
CA ILE A 233 -5.96 12.55 0.86
C ILE A 233 -4.81 12.93 1.77
N VAL A 234 -3.77 12.09 1.77
CA VAL A 234 -2.54 12.29 2.55
C VAL A 234 -1.34 12.06 1.63
N HIS A 235 -0.34 12.93 1.71
CA HIS A 235 0.94 12.71 1.09
C HIS A 235 1.96 12.24 2.13
N MET A 236 2.78 11.28 1.74
CA MET A 236 3.81 10.69 2.60
C MET A 236 5.09 10.48 1.81
N ASN A 237 6.24 10.69 2.45
CA ASN A 237 7.54 10.38 1.88
C ASN A 237 8.09 9.10 2.47
N PHE A 238 8.50 8.16 1.63
CA PHE A 238 9.20 6.95 2.02
C PHE A 238 10.56 7.30 2.63
N LEU A 239 10.88 6.68 3.77
CA LEU A 239 12.12 6.85 4.52
C LEU A 239 12.93 5.55 4.45
N PRO A 240 13.79 5.39 3.44
CA PRO A 240 14.50 4.13 3.21
C PRO A 240 15.42 3.74 4.36
N GLU A 241 16.01 4.71 5.06
CA GLU A 241 16.88 4.46 6.22
C GLU A 241 16.15 3.85 7.43
N LEU A 242 14.84 4.03 7.52
CA LEU A 242 13.98 3.44 8.56
C LEU A 242 13.20 2.21 8.06
N SER A 243 13.48 1.76 6.86
CA SER A 243 12.70 0.72 6.18
C SER A 243 13.56 -0.51 5.88
N SER A 244 12.93 -1.66 5.86
CA SER A 244 13.52 -2.89 5.35
C SER A 244 13.90 -2.71 3.88
N PRO A 245 14.98 -3.33 3.40
CA PRO A 245 15.26 -3.37 1.97
C PRO A 245 14.07 -3.96 1.23
N ALA A 246 13.73 -3.41 0.08
CA ALA A 246 12.78 -4.06 -0.81
C ALA A 246 13.38 -5.43 -1.17
N ILE A 247 12.67 -6.51 -0.89
CA ILE A 247 13.04 -7.83 -1.37
C ILE A 247 12.75 -7.79 -2.86
N MET A 248 13.81 -7.57 -3.66
CA MET A 248 13.71 -7.76 -5.10
C MET A 248 13.68 -9.27 -5.33
N ASN A 249 12.47 -9.82 -5.54
CA ASN A 249 12.25 -11.18 -6.01
C ASN A 249 12.33 -11.21 -7.53
#